data_fa9ca124990b0dd19bf48b54c9c1054c
#
_entry.id   fa9ca124990b0dd19bf48b54c9c1054c
#
_cell.length_a   1.000
_cell.length_b   1.000
_cell.length_c   1.000
_cell.angle_alpha   90.00
_cell.angle_beta   90.00
_cell.angle_gamma   90.00
#
_symmetry.space_group_name_H-M   'P 1'
#
loop_
_entity.id
_entity.type
_entity.pdbx_description
1 polymer ?
#
loop_
_entity_poly.entity_id
_entity_poly.type
_entity_poly.pdbx_seq_one_letter_code
_entity_poly.pdbx_strand_id
1 'polypeptide(L)'
;MCSIIGYCGICDDLDEFQKGFDKTISRGPDDSRIVDTGNGLLGFHRLAIMGLTASGMQPFSLGGSYVVCNGEIFGFERLRESLSDRYTFQSDSDCEVLLPLYETYGTEMFRILDAEFACIIYDGKTQEYIAARDPIGIRPLYYGYDKKGTIVFASEAKNLIGLCEKIHPFPPGHYYKDGEFVCYCEITKVDEICQDDLEQVGANIGEKLVIGIEKRLVADAKVGFLLSGGLDSSLVCAVAARKS
;
A
#
# COMPACT_ATOMS: atom_id res chain seq x y z
N MET A 1 -5.27 -3.59 9.98
CA MET A 1 -4.72 -3.06 8.71
C MET A 1 -5.17 -1.62 8.57
N CYS A 2 -4.31 -0.72 8.09
CA CYS A 2 -4.63 0.67 7.89
C CYS A 2 -5.78 0.89 6.89
N SER A 3 -6.29 2.10 6.79
CA SER A 3 -7.21 2.52 5.75
C SER A 3 -6.76 3.86 5.17
N ILE A 4 -6.90 3.97 3.84
CA ILE A 4 -6.60 5.20 3.09
C ILE A 4 -7.81 5.64 2.31
N ILE A 5 -7.92 6.96 2.10
CA ILE A 5 -8.85 7.59 1.18
C ILE A 5 -8.17 8.80 0.53
N GLY A 6 -8.45 9.03 -0.75
CA GLY A 6 -7.98 10.22 -1.49
C GLY A 6 -9.09 10.77 -2.38
N TYR A 7 -9.43 12.03 -2.19
CA TYR A 7 -10.30 12.79 -3.08
C TYR A 7 -9.41 13.68 -3.95
N CYS A 8 -9.31 13.37 -5.23
CA CYS A 8 -8.27 13.90 -6.12
C CYS A 8 -8.76 15.14 -6.89
N GLY A 9 -9.20 16.15 -6.18
CA GLY A 9 -9.73 17.42 -6.71
C GLY A 9 -10.38 18.25 -5.60
N ILE A 10 -10.98 19.38 -5.96
CA ILE A 10 -11.68 20.23 -5.00
C ILE A 10 -12.93 19.52 -4.46
N CYS A 11 -12.95 19.21 -3.19
CA CYS A 11 -14.05 18.58 -2.50
C CYS A 11 -15.05 19.64 -2.02
N ASP A 12 -16.27 19.64 -2.56
CA ASP A 12 -17.30 20.61 -2.15
C ASP A 12 -18.05 20.19 -0.88
N ASP A 13 -18.10 18.88 -0.60
CA ASP A 13 -18.82 18.30 0.54
C ASP A 13 -17.84 17.60 1.49
N LEU A 14 -17.23 18.41 2.35
CA LEU A 14 -16.29 17.91 3.36
C LEU A 14 -16.96 17.00 4.39
N ASP A 15 -18.24 17.24 4.70
CA ASP A 15 -19.00 16.41 5.64
C ASP A 15 -19.24 15.01 5.06
N GLU A 16 -19.54 14.88 3.77
CA GLU A 16 -19.72 13.58 3.13
C GLU A 16 -18.37 12.86 2.97
N PHE A 17 -17.28 13.59 2.69
CA PHE A 17 -15.94 13.03 2.71
C PHE A 17 -15.58 12.47 4.09
N GLN A 18 -15.83 13.24 5.16
CA GLN A 18 -15.57 12.81 6.53
C GLN A 18 -16.40 11.57 6.89
N LYS A 19 -17.69 11.55 6.57
CA LYS A 19 -18.54 10.36 6.78
C LYS A 19 -18.02 9.14 6.01
N GLY A 20 -17.56 9.34 4.77
CA GLY A 20 -16.93 8.30 3.96
C GLY A 20 -15.68 7.76 4.64
N PHE A 21 -14.79 8.64 5.08
CA PHE A 21 -13.54 8.31 5.77
C PHE A 21 -13.80 7.51 7.05
N ASP A 22 -14.71 7.96 7.91
CA ASP A 22 -14.98 7.37 9.21
C ASP A 22 -15.53 5.92 9.15
N LYS A 23 -16.12 5.51 8.01
CA LYS A 23 -16.62 4.13 7.82
C LYS A 23 -15.55 3.05 7.99
N THR A 24 -14.27 3.41 7.92
CA THR A 24 -13.15 2.47 8.06
C THR A 24 -12.24 2.75 9.25
N ILE A 25 -12.65 3.55 10.23
CA ILE A 25 -11.88 3.83 11.44
C ILE A 25 -11.48 2.55 12.19
N SER A 26 -12.32 1.50 12.15
CA SER A 26 -12.04 0.20 12.77
C SER A 26 -10.87 -0.56 12.15
N ARG A 27 -10.42 -0.19 10.94
CA ARG A 27 -9.23 -0.77 10.31
C ARG A 27 -7.94 -0.19 10.90
N GLY A 28 -7.97 1.06 11.28
CA GLY A 28 -6.83 1.76 11.86
C GLY A 28 -7.24 2.57 13.08
N PRO A 29 -7.48 1.89 14.22
CA PRO A 29 -8.06 2.52 15.41
C PRO A 29 -7.06 3.35 16.23
N ASP A 30 -5.77 3.30 15.91
CA ASP A 30 -4.73 3.89 16.76
C ASP A 30 -4.63 5.41 16.56
N ASP A 31 -4.80 5.90 15.32
CA ASP A 31 -4.78 7.32 14.98
C ASP A 31 -5.48 7.59 13.65
N SER A 32 -5.89 8.85 13.42
CA SER A 32 -6.57 9.29 12.20
C SER A 32 -6.12 10.68 11.79
N ARG A 33 -5.87 10.87 10.49
CA ARG A 33 -5.47 12.17 9.96
C ARG A 33 -6.06 12.40 8.57
N ILE A 34 -6.49 13.63 8.33
CA ILE A 34 -6.81 14.15 6.99
C ILE A 34 -5.87 15.32 6.73
N VAL A 35 -5.35 15.37 5.51
CA VAL A 35 -4.52 16.48 5.03
C VAL A 35 -5.15 17.04 3.77
N ASP A 36 -5.31 18.36 3.75
CA ASP A 36 -5.65 19.13 2.54
C ASP A 36 -4.35 19.42 1.79
N THR A 37 -4.26 18.96 0.55
CA THR A 37 -3.12 19.15 -0.32
C THR A 37 -3.18 20.48 -1.08
N GLY A 38 -4.26 21.26 -0.91
CA GLY A 38 -4.58 22.45 -1.72
C GLY A 38 -5.27 22.13 -3.04
N ASN A 39 -5.23 20.88 -3.49
CA ASN A 39 -5.91 20.36 -4.69
C ASN A 39 -6.60 19.01 -4.43
N GLY A 40 -7.04 18.76 -3.21
CA GLY A 40 -7.75 17.58 -2.79
C GLY A 40 -7.42 17.16 -1.36
N LEU A 41 -7.91 15.99 -0.98
CA LEU A 41 -7.82 15.49 0.39
C LEU A 41 -7.19 14.10 0.45
N LEU A 42 -6.30 13.89 1.41
CA LEU A 42 -5.77 12.56 1.75
C LEU A 42 -6.12 12.21 3.19
N GLY A 43 -6.76 11.06 3.41
CA GLY A 43 -7.12 10.55 4.72
C GLY A 43 -6.41 9.23 5.03
N PHE A 44 -6.00 9.07 6.29
CA PHE A 44 -5.32 7.88 6.79
C PHE A 44 -5.81 7.49 8.18
N HIS A 45 -6.26 6.24 8.32
CA HIS A 45 -6.49 5.59 9.61
C HIS A 45 -5.36 4.61 9.88
N ARG A 46 -4.70 4.74 11.01
CA ARG A 46 -3.51 3.99 11.38
C ARG A 46 -3.83 2.77 12.24
N LEU A 47 -3.28 1.62 11.82
CA LEU A 47 -2.96 0.50 12.70
C LEU A 47 -1.43 0.39 12.73
N ALA A 48 -0.82 0.70 13.88
CA ALA A 48 0.62 0.75 14.00
C ALA A 48 1.23 -0.66 14.06
N ILE A 49 1.95 -1.06 12.99
CA ILE A 49 2.65 -2.34 12.87
C ILE A 49 4.16 -2.10 12.82
N MET A 50 4.60 -1.14 11.99
CA MET A 50 5.96 -0.65 11.90
C MET A 50 6.03 0.81 12.35
N GLY A 51 7.17 1.21 12.96
CA GLY A 51 7.38 2.57 13.45
C GLY A 51 6.32 2.99 14.46
N LEU A 52 6.20 2.32 15.61
CA LEU A 52 5.09 2.46 16.56
C LEU A 52 4.94 3.86 17.16
N THR A 53 5.91 4.75 16.99
CA THR A 53 5.88 6.13 17.48
C THR A 53 4.97 7.03 16.62
N ALA A 54 4.68 8.22 17.13
CA ALA A 54 3.86 9.21 16.39
C ALA A 54 4.49 9.65 15.05
N SER A 55 5.82 9.54 14.88
CA SER A 55 6.50 9.86 13.63
C SER A 55 6.12 8.91 12.48
N GLY A 56 5.65 7.69 12.76
CA GLY A 56 5.12 6.78 11.75
C GLY A 56 3.71 7.10 11.26
N MET A 57 3.12 8.24 11.67
CA MET A 57 1.79 8.65 11.22
C MET A 57 1.82 9.27 9.82
N GLN A 58 0.93 8.78 8.96
CA GLN A 58 0.75 9.28 7.60
C GLN A 58 -0.37 10.35 7.52
N PRO A 59 -0.42 11.16 6.44
CA PRO A 59 0.45 11.15 5.26
C PRO A 59 1.89 11.53 5.57
N PHE A 60 2.86 10.82 4.97
CA PHE A 60 4.23 11.32 4.89
C PHE A 60 4.33 12.44 3.88
N SER A 61 5.25 13.37 4.10
CA SER A 61 5.44 14.52 3.21
C SER A 61 6.91 14.73 2.85
N LEU A 62 7.15 15.14 1.60
CA LEU A 62 8.47 15.47 1.08
C LEU A 62 8.33 16.52 -0.03
N GLY A 63 8.96 17.69 0.12
CA GLY A 63 8.99 18.71 -0.93
C GLY A 63 7.62 19.19 -1.41
N GLY A 64 6.58 19.17 -0.57
CA GLY A 64 5.20 19.52 -0.92
C GLY A 64 4.38 18.35 -1.49
N SER A 65 5.01 17.19 -1.71
CA SER A 65 4.33 15.94 -2.06
C SER A 65 3.88 15.20 -0.80
N TYR A 66 2.83 14.37 -0.93
CA TYR A 66 2.28 13.57 0.16
C TYR A 66 2.02 12.14 -0.28
N VAL A 67 2.12 11.18 0.66
CA VAL A 67 1.74 9.79 0.42
C VAL A 67 0.96 9.21 1.58
N VAL A 68 -0.10 8.46 1.26
CA VAL A 68 -0.77 7.53 2.17
C VAL A 68 -0.67 6.13 1.60
N CYS A 69 -0.34 5.17 2.46
CA CYS A 69 -0.16 3.77 2.08
C CYS A 69 -0.77 2.84 3.14
N ASN A 70 -1.64 1.95 2.70
CA ASN A 70 -2.01 0.77 3.45
C ASN A 70 -1.18 -0.40 2.92
N GLY A 71 -0.06 -0.71 3.56
CA GLY A 71 0.86 -1.72 3.04
C GLY A 71 1.99 -2.05 3.99
N GLU A 72 2.85 -2.92 3.51
CA GLU A 72 4.13 -3.30 4.11
C GLU A 72 5.16 -3.41 2.99
N ILE A 73 6.28 -2.70 3.15
CA ILE A 73 7.38 -2.68 2.19
C ILE A 73 8.51 -3.56 2.74
N PHE A 74 8.68 -4.73 2.15
CA PHE A 74 9.69 -5.69 2.60
C PHE A 74 11.09 -5.25 2.19
N GLY A 75 12.06 -5.42 3.10
CA GLY A 75 13.45 -5.02 2.87
C GLY A 75 13.66 -3.50 2.73
N PHE A 76 12.77 -2.71 3.32
CA PHE A 76 12.80 -1.25 3.29
C PHE A 76 14.10 -0.67 3.88
N GLU A 77 14.78 -1.39 4.76
CA GLU A 77 16.06 -0.96 5.33
C GLU A 77 17.12 -0.77 4.24
N ARG A 78 17.19 -1.69 3.26
CA ARG A 78 18.11 -1.58 2.12
C ARG A 78 17.73 -0.41 1.20
N LEU A 79 16.44 -0.15 1.03
CA LEU A 79 15.96 1.00 0.27
C LEU A 79 16.35 2.30 0.98
N ARG A 80 16.19 2.38 2.31
CA ARG A 80 16.66 3.52 3.12
C ARG A 80 18.16 3.74 2.97
N GLU A 81 18.95 2.67 3.10
CA GLU A 81 20.41 2.74 2.95
C GLU A 81 20.79 3.31 1.58
N SER A 82 20.16 2.83 0.49
CA SER A 82 20.44 3.31 -0.86
C SER A 82 20.04 4.76 -1.12
N LEU A 83 19.17 5.32 -0.30
CA LEU A 83 18.64 6.69 -0.40
C LEU A 83 19.25 7.64 0.65
N SER A 84 20.05 7.14 1.60
CA SER A 84 20.54 7.88 2.76
C SER A 84 21.42 9.09 2.42
N ASP A 85 22.10 9.07 1.28
CA ASP A 85 22.91 10.21 0.80
C ASP A 85 22.04 11.42 0.37
N ARG A 86 20.77 11.21 0.11
CA ARG A 86 19.84 12.22 -0.43
C ARG A 86 18.71 12.58 0.51
N TYR A 87 18.32 11.64 1.41
CA TYR A 87 17.15 11.79 2.27
C TYR A 87 17.47 11.45 3.71
N THR A 88 16.93 12.25 4.62
CA THR A 88 16.96 11.97 6.06
C THR A 88 15.57 11.51 6.47
N PHE A 89 15.46 10.23 6.81
CA PHE A 89 14.21 9.63 7.27
C PHE A 89 13.86 10.10 8.68
N GLN A 90 12.59 10.35 8.93
CA GLN A 90 12.08 10.95 10.17
C GLN A 90 11.37 9.93 11.06
N SER A 91 11.06 8.75 10.54
CA SER A 91 10.34 7.69 11.25
C SER A 91 11.01 6.34 11.03
N ASP A 92 10.56 5.33 11.78
CA ASP A 92 10.94 3.93 11.55
C ASP A 92 9.91 3.18 10.69
N SER A 93 8.93 3.90 10.10
CA SER A 93 7.94 3.30 9.20
C SER A 93 8.59 2.89 7.88
N ASP A 94 8.27 1.69 7.42
CA ASP A 94 8.63 1.16 6.11
C ASP A 94 8.08 2.01 4.96
N CYS A 95 6.85 2.51 5.10
CA CYS A 95 6.18 3.30 4.07
C CYS A 95 6.80 4.68 3.80
N GLU A 96 7.67 5.18 4.69
CA GLU A 96 8.34 6.48 4.49
C GLU A 96 9.26 6.49 3.26
N VAL A 97 9.72 5.31 2.80
CA VAL A 97 10.58 5.20 1.59
C VAL A 97 9.84 5.56 0.30
N LEU A 98 8.50 5.56 0.29
CA LEU A 98 7.71 5.70 -0.94
C LEU A 98 7.91 7.05 -1.64
N LEU A 99 7.92 8.18 -0.92
CA LEU A 99 8.16 9.49 -1.54
C LEU A 99 9.58 9.64 -2.08
N PRO A 100 10.65 9.29 -1.34
CA PRO A 100 12.01 9.29 -1.87
C PRO A 100 12.16 8.39 -3.11
N LEU A 101 11.54 7.22 -3.13
CA LEU A 101 11.53 6.35 -4.30
C LEU A 101 10.80 6.98 -5.48
N TYR A 102 9.63 7.59 -5.24
CA TYR A 102 8.87 8.28 -6.27
C TYR A 102 9.65 9.46 -6.85
N GLU A 103 10.30 10.27 -6.02
CA GLU A 103 11.15 11.37 -6.50
C GLU A 103 12.35 10.89 -7.34
N THR A 104 12.87 9.70 -7.03
CA THR A 104 14.05 9.15 -7.70
C THR A 104 13.69 8.44 -9.01
N TYR A 105 12.62 7.64 -9.01
CA TYR A 105 12.29 6.70 -10.08
C TYR A 105 10.93 6.95 -10.75
N GLY A 106 10.16 7.94 -10.27
CA GLY A 106 8.79 8.14 -10.73
C GLY A 106 7.94 6.89 -10.54
N THR A 107 7.06 6.61 -11.49
CA THR A 107 6.19 5.42 -11.43
C THR A 107 6.93 4.09 -11.62
N GLU A 108 8.18 4.09 -12.10
CA GLU A 108 8.99 2.87 -12.19
C GLU A 108 9.31 2.28 -10.81
N MET A 109 9.19 3.07 -9.73
CA MET A 109 9.32 2.56 -8.38
C MET A 109 8.42 1.36 -8.09
N PHE A 110 7.21 1.30 -8.67
CA PHE A 110 6.27 0.21 -8.45
C PHE A 110 6.77 -1.15 -8.94
N ARG A 111 7.72 -1.17 -9.88
CA ARG A 111 8.40 -2.40 -10.34
C ARG A 111 9.53 -2.85 -9.42
N ILE A 112 10.06 -1.93 -8.60
CA ILE A 112 11.20 -2.17 -7.70
C ILE A 112 10.71 -2.72 -6.35
N LEU A 113 9.48 -2.35 -5.94
CA LEU A 113 8.93 -2.68 -4.64
C LEU A 113 8.67 -4.19 -4.48
N ASP A 114 9.26 -4.81 -3.47
CA ASP A 114 8.77 -6.06 -2.90
C ASP A 114 7.83 -5.71 -1.74
N ALA A 115 6.52 -5.70 -2.00
CA ALA A 115 5.55 -5.12 -1.09
C ALA A 115 4.14 -5.66 -1.26
N GLU A 116 3.36 -5.56 -0.21
CA GLU A 116 1.91 -5.66 -0.21
C GLU A 116 1.35 -4.28 0.01
N PHE A 117 0.75 -3.64 -0.98
CA PHE A 117 0.40 -2.23 -0.83
C PHE A 117 -0.79 -1.77 -1.66
N ALA A 118 -1.45 -0.77 -1.13
CA ALA A 118 -2.28 0.18 -1.85
C ALA A 118 -1.87 1.58 -1.40
N CYS A 119 -1.50 2.45 -2.31
CA CYS A 119 -1.04 3.80 -1.98
C CYS A 119 -1.69 4.87 -2.86
N ILE A 120 -1.71 6.09 -2.33
CA ILE A 120 -2.09 7.30 -3.06
C ILE A 120 -1.01 8.33 -2.80
N ILE A 121 -0.42 8.85 -3.87
CA ILE A 121 0.60 9.89 -3.84
C ILE A 121 -0.01 11.17 -4.43
N TYR A 122 0.19 12.29 -3.77
CA TYR A 122 0.02 13.62 -4.34
C TYR A 122 1.40 14.17 -4.67
N ASP A 123 1.65 14.49 -5.92
CA ASP A 123 2.87 15.13 -6.39
C ASP A 123 2.70 16.65 -6.32
N GLY A 124 3.39 17.28 -5.37
CA GLY A 124 3.33 18.72 -5.18
C GLY A 124 3.95 19.54 -6.32
N LYS A 125 4.77 18.93 -7.18
CA LYS A 125 5.40 19.60 -8.33
C LYS A 125 4.45 19.70 -9.51
N THR A 126 3.74 18.61 -9.81
CA THR A 126 2.78 18.53 -10.92
C THR A 126 1.34 18.81 -10.48
N GLN A 127 1.07 18.78 -9.17
CA GLN A 127 -0.26 18.85 -8.57
C GLN A 127 -1.20 17.71 -8.98
N GLU A 128 -0.63 16.56 -9.30
CA GLU A 128 -1.34 15.37 -9.75
C GLU A 128 -1.42 14.31 -8.67
N TYR A 129 -2.41 13.42 -8.81
CA TYR A 129 -2.57 12.27 -7.96
C TYR A 129 -2.20 10.99 -8.70
N ILE A 130 -1.42 10.16 -8.03
CA ILE A 130 -1.07 8.82 -8.48
C ILE A 130 -1.61 7.83 -7.45
N ALA A 131 -2.30 6.78 -7.88
CA ALA A 131 -2.67 5.68 -7.02
C ALA A 131 -2.10 4.38 -7.57
N ALA A 132 -1.72 3.44 -6.70
CA ALA A 132 -1.19 2.15 -7.14
C ALA A 132 -1.59 1.03 -6.19
N ARG A 133 -1.66 -0.20 -6.73
CA ARG A 133 -2.00 -1.40 -5.99
C ARG A 133 -1.03 -2.52 -6.33
N ASP A 134 -0.67 -3.32 -5.34
CA ASP A 134 0.28 -4.43 -5.49
C ASP A 134 -0.12 -5.44 -6.58
N PRO A 135 0.83 -6.22 -7.14
CA PRO A 135 0.60 -7.10 -8.28
C PRO A 135 -0.47 -8.17 -8.07
N ILE A 136 -0.68 -8.62 -6.82
CA ILE A 136 -1.65 -9.66 -6.45
C ILE A 136 -2.99 -9.03 -5.99
N GLY A 137 -2.94 -7.74 -5.55
CA GLY A 137 -4.07 -7.06 -4.95
C GLY A 137 -4.35 -7.52 -3.52
N ILE A 138 -3.29 -7.84 -2.75
CA ILE A 138 -3.39 -8.24 -1.35
C ILE A 138 -4.01 -7.12 -0.53
N ARG A 139 -3.58 -5.88 -0.76
CA ARG A 139 -4.19 -4.73 -0.12
C ARG A 139 -5.38 -4.24 -0.95
N PRO A 140 -6.55 -4.06 -0.33
CA PRO A 140 -7.73 -3.59 -1.05
C PRO A 140 -7.58 -2.13 -1.44
N LEU A 141 -8.02 -1.82 -2.67
CA LEU A 141 -8.21 -0.46 -3.17
C LEU A 141 -9.39 -0.44 -4.12
N TYR A 142 -10.21 0.58 -3.98
CA TYR A 142 -11.38 0.86 -4.81
C TYR A 142 -11.30 2.28 -5.33
N TYR A 143 -12.02 2.55 -6.42
CA TYR A 143 -12.14 3.89 -6.96
C TYR A 143 -13.55 4.15 -7.49
N GLY A 144 -13.85 5.40 -7.64
CA GLY A 144 -15.08 5.89 -8.27
C GLY A 144 -14.92 7.33 -8.72
N TYR A 145 -15.94 7.84 -9.37
CA TYR A 145 -15.98 9.23 -9.79
C TYR A 145 -17.18 9.91 -9.14
N ASP A 146 -16.95 11.12 -8.65
CA ASP A 146 -18.03 11.96 -8.18
C ASP A 146 -18.88 12.51 -9.35
N LYS A 147 -19.90 13.30 -9.03
CA LYS A 147 -20.81 13.91 -10.03
C LYS A 147 -20.12 14.90 -10.98
N LYS A 148 -18.93 15.38 -10.64
CA LYS A 148 -18.11 16.29 -11.45
C LYS A 148 -17.04 15.57 -12.26
N GLY A 149 -16.93 14.25 -12.10
CA GLY A 149 -15.89 13.45 -12.73
C GLY A 149 -14.57 13.43 -11.97
N THR A 150 -14.53 13.92 -10.73
CA THR A 150 -13.36 13.83 -9.86
C THR A 150 -13.18 12.39 -9.38
N ILE A 151 -11.97 11.84 -9.54
CA ILE A 151 -11.69 10.49 -9.07
C ILE A 151 -11.47 10.48 -7.55
N VAL A 152 -12.00 9.44 -6.90
CA VAL A 152 -11.84 9.20 -5.46
C VAL A 152 -11.37 7.77 -5.29
N PHE A 153 -10.33 7.58 -4.47
CA PHE A 153 -9.79 6.26 -4.12
C PHE A 153 -10.03 5.97 -2.65
N ALA A 154 -10.27 4.69 -2.30
CA ALA A 154 -10.37 4.28 -0.91
C ALA A 154 -10.04 2.81 -0.70
N SER A 155 -9.65 2.45 0.52
CA SER A 155 -9.38 1.07 0.91
C SER A 155 -10.59 0.15 0.79
N GLU A 156 -11.81 0.65 1.04
CA GLU A 156 -13.02 -0.16 0.95
C GLU A 156 -14.12 0.57 0.17
N ALA A 157 -14.93 -0.20 -0.57
CA ALA A 157 -16.03 0.34 -1.37
C ALA A 157 -17.01 1.19 -0.54
N LYS A 158 -17.26 0.83 0.73
CA LYS A 158 -18.19 1.56 1.61
C LYS A 158 -17.75 3.01 1.88
N ASN A 159 -16.44 3.32 1.81
CA ASN A 159 -15.95 4.70 1.95
C ASN A 159 -16.48 5.62 0.84
N LEU A 160 -16.67 5.05 -0.37
CA LEU A 160 -17.04 5.79 -1.57
C LEU A 160 -18.57 5.95 -1.74
N ILE A 161 -19.36 5.25 -0.90
CA ILE A 161 -20.84 5.37 -0.92
C ILE A 161 -21.23 6.76 -0.40
N GLY A 162 -21.92 7.52 -1.25
CA GLY A 162 -22.28 8.91 -1.01
C GLY A 162 -21.39 9.89 -1.78
N LEU A 163 -20.10 9.55 -1.98
CA LEU A 163 -19.17 10.35 -2.76
C LEU A 163 -19.21 10.03 -4.26
N CYS A 164 -19.41 8.76 -4.62
CA CYS A 164 -19.35 8.28 -5.99
C CYS A 164 -20.64 7.57 -6.42
N GLU A 165 -21.01 7.70 -7.69
CA GLU A 165 -22.18 7.03 -8.25
C GLU A 165 -21.90 5.57 -8.60
N LYS A 166 -20.71 5.28 -9.10
CA LYS A 166 -20.23 3.93 -9.44
C LYS A 166 -18.91 3.68 -8.75
N ILE A 167 -18.77 2.48 -8.21
CA ILE A 167 -17.58 2.07 -7.45
C ILE A 167 -17.00 0.82 -8.12
N HIS A 168 -15.71 0.85 -8.36
CA HIS A 168 -14.97 -0.20 -9.03
C HIS A 168 -13.79 -0.66 -8.16
N PRO A 169 -13.42 -1.96 -8.18
CA PRO A 169 -12.16 -2.39 -7.62
C PRO A 169 -11.00 -1.84 -8.47
N PHE A 170 -9.97 -1.36 -7.80
CA PHE A 170 -8.74 -0.95 -8.48
C PHE A 170 -8.01 -2.20 -9.00
N PRO A 171 -7.59 -2.25 -10.28
CA PRO A 171 -6.94 -3.44 -10.83
C PRO A 171 -5.59 -3.72 -10.16
N PRO A 172 -5.30 -4.99 -9.75
CA PRO A 172 -3.99 -5.37 -9.25
C PRO A 172 -2.88 -5.13 -10.28
N GLY A 173 -1.66 -4.83 -9.82
CA GLY A 173 -0.51 -4.63 -10.69
C GLY A 173 -0.61 -3.40 -11.61
N HIS A 174 -1.46 -2.45 -11.24
CA HIS A 174 -1.64 -1.20 -11.97
C HIS A 174 -1.35 0.02 -11.10
N TYR A 175 -1.00 1.11 -11.77
CA TYR A 175 -1.09 2.44 -11.20
C TYR A 175 -2.03 3.31 -12.06
N TYR A 176 -2.64 4.29 -11.41
CA TYR A 176 -3.40 5.36 -12.05
C TYR A 176 -2.56 6.62 -12.08
N LYS A 177 -2.47 7.26 -13.23
CA LYS A 177 -1.86 8.57 -13.43
C LYS A 177 -2.46 9.22 -14.67
N ASP A 178 -2.63 10.55 -14.69
CA ASP A 178 -3.08 11.33 -15.85
C ASP A 178 -4.39 10.83 -16.48
N GLY A 179 -5.31 10.32 -15.66
CA GLY A 179 -6.60 9.78 -16.15
C GLY A 179 -6.55 8.33 -16.62
N GLU A 180 -5.39 7.69 -16.62
CA GLU A 180 -5.19 6.34 -17.16
C GLU A 180 -4.76 5.33 -16.11
N PHE A 181 -5.20 4.07 -16.30
CA PHE A 181 -4.72 2.91 -15.56
C PHE A 181 -3.63 2.22 -16.37
N VAL A 182 -2.42 2.20 -15.83
CA VAL A 182 -1.25 1.61 -16.50
C VAL A 182 -0.84 0.33 -15.77
N CYS A 183 -0.76 -0.79 -16.51
CA CYS A 183 -0.26 -2.05 -15.99
C CYS A 183 1.26 -1.99 -15.83
N TYR A 184 1.77 -2.12 -14.60
CA TYR A 184 3.20 -2.22 -14.34
C TYR A 184 3.67 -3.65 -14.08
N CYS A 185 2.75 -4.54 -13.67
CA CYS A 185 3.07 -5.95 -13.41
C CYS A 185 1.84 -6.83 -13.69
N GLU A 186 1.96 -7.74 -14.67
CA GLU A 186 0.92 -8.71 -15.03
C GLU A 186 1.40 -10.11 -14.61
N ILE A 187 0.95 -10.58 -13.43
CA ILE A 187 1.39 -11.88 -12.87
C ILE A 187 0.81 -13.10 -13.60
N THR A 188 -0.23 -12.90 -14.41
CA THR A 188 -0.85 -13.99 -15.18
C THR A 188 -0.15 -14.23 -16.52
N LYS A 189 0.72 -13.30 -16.93
CA LYS A 189 1.51 -13.46 -18.15
C LYS A 189 2.68 -14.40 -17.90
N VAL A 190 2.69 -15.50 -18.62
CA VAL A 190 3.77 -16.49 -18.58
C VAL A 190 4.65 -16.27 -19.80
N ASP A 191 5.87 -15.77 -19.58
CA ASP A 191 6.84 -15.56 -20.65
C ASP A 191 7.64 -16.83 -20.98
N GLU A 192 7.92 -17.67 -19.95
CA GLU A 192 8.67 -18.91 -20.09
C GLU A 192 8.02 -20.04 -19.28
N ILE A 193 8.06 -21.26 -19.83
CA ILE A 193 7.63 -22.47 -19.14
C ILE A 193 8.84 -23.10 -18.48
N CYS A 194 8.74 -23.33 -17.15
CA CYS A 194 9.79 -24.01 -16.39
C CYS A 194 10.02 -25.43 -16.93
N GLN A 195 11.29 -25.80 -17.16
CA GLN A 195 11.73 -27.10 -17.67
C GLN A 195 12.37 -27.97 -16.58
N ASP A 196 12.38 -27.49 -15.32
CA ASP A 196 12.93 -28.21 -14.18
C ASP A 196 12.14 -29.51 -13.92
N ASP A 197 12.81 -30.51 -13.34
CA ASP A 197 12.14 -31.71 -12.89
C ASP A 197 11.32 -31.45 -11.59
N LEU A 198 10.50 -32.43 -11.21
CA LEU A 198 9.60 -32.28 -10.07
C LEU A 198 10.33 -32.04 -8.74
N GLU A 199 11.52 -32.64 -8.56
CA GLU A 199 12.32 -32.51 -7.35
C GLU A 199 12.86 -31.06 -7.24
N GLN A 200 13.42 -30.53 -8.33
CA GLN A 200 13.92 -29.17 -8.39
C GLN A 200 12.80 -28.14 -8.23
N VAL A 201 11.66 -28.33 -8.88
CA VAL A 201 10.48 -27.46 -8.71
C VAL A 201 10.01 -27.45 -7.24
N GLY A 202 9.93 -28.64 -6.62
CA GLY A 202 9.55 -28.78 -5.21
C GLY A 202 10.52 -28.04 -4.27
N ALA A 203 11.82 -28.17 -4.50
CA ALA A 203 12.85 -27.47 -3.72
C ALA A 203 12.73 -25.94 -3.86
N ASN A 204 12.58 -25.44 -5.09
CA ASN A 204 12.46 -24.00 -5.39
C ASN A 204 11.18 -23.41 -4.75
N ILE A 205 10.06 -24.12 -4.78
CA ILE A 205 8.81 -23.69 -4.13
C ILE A 205 9.02 -23.64 -2.61
N GLY A 206 9.63 -24.67 -2.02
CA GLY A 206 9.90 -24.71 -0.59
C GLY A 206 10.78 -23.56 -0.12
N GLU A 207 11.87 -23.25 -0.83
CA GLU A 207 12.74 -22.12 -0.55
C GLU A 207 12.00 -20.78 -0.62
N LYS A 208 11.29 -20.53 -1.71
CA LYS A 208 10.50 -19.29 -1.89
C LYS A 208 9.44 -19.12 -0.82
N LEU A 209 8.78 -20.21 -0.42
CA LEU A 209 7.77 -20.20 0.65
C LEU A 209 8.39 -19.78 1.98
N VAL A 210 9.53 -20.39 2.36
CA VAL A 210 10.25 -20.06 3.60
C VAL A 210 10.66 -18.59 3.59
N ILE A 211 11.32 -18.11 2.53
CA ILE A 211 11.71 -16.70 2.38
C ILE A 211 10.48 -15.78 2.46
N GLY A 212 9.39 -16.15 1.80
CA GLY A 212 8.13 -15.39 1.81
C GLY A 212 7.50 -15.28 3.20
N ILE A 213 7.62 -16.32 4.04
CA ILE A 213 7.16 -16.28 5.43
C ILE A 213 8.11 -15.44 6.28
N GLU A 214 9.43 -15.67 6.17
CA GLU A 214 10.42 -14.99 6.98
C GLU A 214 10.37 -13.46 6.84
N LYS A 215 10.24 -12.94 5.62
CA LYS A 215 10.16 -11.49 5.40
C LYS A 215 8.92 -10.84 6.02
N ARG A 216 7.85 -11.61 6.28
CA ARG A 216 6.63 -11.16 6.93
C ARG A 216 6.65 -11.25 8.46
N LEU A 217 7.75 -11.74 9.03
CA LEU A 217 7.95 -11.75 10.48
C LEU A 217 8.55 -10.44 10.99
N VAL A 218 9.03 -9.58 10.09
CA VAL A 218 9.58 -8.27 10.45
C VAL A 218 8.44 -7.34 10.81
N ALA A 219 8.29 -7.06 12.11
CA ALA A 219 7.30 -6.14 12.64
C ALA A 219 7.74 -5.64 14.02
N ASP A 220 7.45 -4.37 14.33
CA ASP A 220 7.66 -3.81 15.68
C ASP A 220 6.52 -4.22 16.62
N ALA A 221 5.34 -4.45 16.08
CA ALA A 221 4.20 -4.97 16.82
C ALA A 221 4.35 -6.48 17.04
N LYS A 222 3.73 -7.00 18.12
CA LYS A 222 3.70 -8.45 18.38
C LYS A 222 2.97 -9.19 17.27
N VAL A 223 3.64 -10.15 16.66
CA VAL A 223 3.08 -11.00 15.61
C VAL A 223 2.39 -12.22 16.23
N GLY A 224 1.21 -12.55 15.74
CA GLY A 224 0.47 -13.75 16.11
C GLY A 224 -0.04 -14.48 14.86
N PHE A 225 -0.24 -15.78 14.97
CA PHE A 225 -0.66 -16.63 13.88
C PHE A 225 -2.00 -17.30 14.19
N LEU A 226 -2.89 -17.32 13.19
CA LEU A 226 -4.14 -18.06 13.26
C LEU A 226 -3.92 -19.46 12.67
N LEU A 227 -4.00 -20.49 13.51
CA LEU A 227 -3.87 -21.88 13.11
C LEU A 227 -5.25 -22.52 12.91
N SER A 228 -5.67 -22.63 11.66
CA SER A 228 -6.97 -23.22 11.30
C SER A 228 -6.98 -24.76 11.30
N GLY A 229 -5.80 -25.39 11.40
CA GLY A 229 -5.63 -26.85 11.28
C GLY A 229 -5.50 -27.36 9.83
N GLY A 230 -5.61 -26.50 8.83
CA GLY A 230 -5.33 -26.82 7.44
C GLY A 230 -3.83 -26.90 7.14
N LEU A 231 -3.47 -27.48 6.00
CA LEU A 231 -2.08 -27.67 5.57
C LEU A 231 -1.32 -26.33 5.52
N ASP A 232 -1.90 -25.32 4.84
CA ASP A 232 -1.25 -24.02 4.60
C ASP A 232 -0.94 -23.29 5.90
N SER A 233 -1.95 -23.14 6.78
CA SER A 233 -1.77 -22.47 8.07
C SER A 233 -0.78 -23.21 8.98
N SER A 234 -0.79 -24.55 8.95
CA SER A 234 0.13 -25.36 9.75
C SER A 234 1.56 -25.22 9.26
N LEU A 235 1.78 -25.18 7.94
CA LEU A 235 3.10 -24.98 7.35
C LEU A 235 3.65 -23.57 7.66
N VAL A 236 2.83 -22.53 7.50
CA VAL A 236 3.22 -21.15 7.85
C VAL A 236 3.59 -21.06 9.33
N CYS A 237 2.76 -21.58 10.23
CA CYS A 237 3.05 -21.58 11.67
C CYS A 237 4.32 -22.37 12.02
N ALA A 238 4.56 -23.53 11.37
CA ALA A 238 5.73 -24.34 11.61
C ALA A 238 7.03 -23.64 11.18
N VAL A 239 7.03 -22.93 10.05
CA VAL A 239 8.18 -22.13 9.59
C VAL A 239 8.40 -20.95 10.54
N ALA A 240 7.34 -20.20 10.85
CA ALA A 240 7.41 -19.04 11.74
C ALA A 240 7.94 -19.42 13.14
N ALA A 241 7.48 -20.51 13.73
CA ALA A 241 7.92 -21.00 15.04
C ALA A 241 9.40 -21.41 15.12
N ARG A 242 10.06 -21.65 13.99
CA ARG A 242 11.51 -21.94 13.95
C ARG A 242 12.37 -20.68 13.94
N LYS A 243 11.77 -19.51 13.71
CA LYS A 243 12.46 -18.24 13.52
C LYS A 243 12.15 -17.21 14.61
N SER A 244 11.09 -17.46 15.43
CA SER A 244 10.69 -16.62 16.58
C SER A 244 11.47 -16.89 17.86
#